data_c76ceeaa1ba76fdd5efdcbc01a09578a
#
_entry.id   c76ceeaa1ba76fdd5efdcbc01a09578a
#
_cell.length_a   1.000
_cell.length_b   1.000
_cell.length_c   1.000
_cell.angle_alpha   90.00
_cell.angle_beta   90.00
_cell.angle_gamma   90.00
#
_symmetry.space_group_name_H-M   'P 1'
#
loop_
_entity.id
_entity.type
_entity.pdbx_description
1 polymer ?
#
loop_
_entity_poly.entity_id
_entity_poly.type
_entity_poly.pdbx_seq_one_letter_code
_entity_poly.pdbx_strand_id
1 'polypeptide(L)'
;RPVPSIASETSCIGAPAPARDVDELNQQLAALQESPAFRGADVGADAQLQDGRFLLVFGDTVRSSTFDGPPSVRNSMLLWDTGCISVVLPPSRGALIPDRPDGVGYWPMSTSVAHRLGYDLVLVSAQRVATTGEGSFDFANLGPALALFVVPVDGTPQLLGVTELGPDDADPARPEWGAAMTIRD
;
A
#
# COMPACT_ATOMS: atom_id res chain seq x y z
N ARG A 1 15.78 21.50 -0.73
CA ARG A 1 15.46 20.15 -1.19
C ARG A 1 14.18 20.22 -1.98
N PRO A 2 14.06 19.57 -3.13
CA PRO A 2 12.79 19.52 -3.82
C PRO A 2 11.75 18.88 -2.89
N VAL A 3 10.57 19.50 -2.82
CA VAL A 3 9.42 18.92 -2.12
C VAL A 3 9.11 17.59 -2.82
N PRO A 4 8.97 16.46 -2.11
CA PRO A 4 8.58 15.21 -2.75
C PRO A 4 7.31 15.44 -3.55
N SER A 5 7.27 14.89 -4.76
CA SER A 5 6.07 14.96 -5.58
C SER A 5 4.93 14.26 -4.86
N ILE A 6 3.87 15.00 -4.57
CA ILE A 6 2.74 14.53 -3.74
C ILE A 6 1.98 13.47 -4.53
N ALA A 7 1.69 12.33 -3.91
CA ALA A 7 0.74 11.37 -4.45
C ALA A 7 -0.62 12.03 -4.63
N SER A 8 -1.36 11.62 -5.64
CA SER A 8 -2.74 12.04 -5.89
C SER A 8 -3.70 10.93 -5.51
N GLU A 9 -4.94 11.29 -5.29
CA GLU A 9 -6.03 10.33 -5.10
C GLU A 9 -6.89 10.29 -6.35
N THR A 10 -7.47 9.12 -6.63
CA THR A 10 -8.54 9.02 -7.62
C THR A 10 -9.80 9.71 -7.11
N SER A 11 -10.74 9.99 -8.01
CA SER A 11 -12.08 10.38 -7.57
C SER A 11 -12.64 9.36 -6.59
N CYS A 12 -13.39 9.83 -5.62
CA CYS A 12 -14.12 9.03 -4.65
C CYS A 12 -14.95 7.96 -5.35
N ILE A 13 -14.78 6.73 -4.93
CA ILE A 13 -15.69 5.65 -5.30
C ILE A 13 -16.70 5.60 -4.16
N GLY A 14 -17.95 6.01 -4.46
CA GLY A 14 -18.93 6.30 -3.44
C GLY A 14 -19.28 5.11 -2.56
N ALA A 15 -18.94 5.22 -1.29
CA ALA A 15 -19.58 4.47 -0.23
C ALA A 15 -20.48 5.45 0.52
N PRO A 16 -21.79 5.36 0.41
CA PRO A 16 -22.70 6.41 0.91
C PRO A 16 -22.76 6.50 2.43
N ALA A 17 -22.25 5.53 3.17
CA ALA A 17 -22.18 5.51 4.63
C ALA A 17 -21.22 4.41 5.11
N PRO A 18 -20.75 4.45 6.36
CA PRO A 18 -20.06 3.31 6.95
C PRO A 18 -20.90 2.04 6.83
N ALA A 19 -20.27 0.93 6.45
CA ALA A 19 -20.94 -0.35 6.37
C ALA A 19 -21.46 -0.76 7.77
N ARG A 20 -22.71 -1.16 7.84
CA ARG A 20 -23.35 -1.60 9.10
C ARG A 20 -23.10 -3.07 9.39
N ASP A 21 -22.78 -3.83 8.36
CA ASP A 21 -22.53 -5.25 8.43
C ASP A 21 -21.55 -5.69 7.30
N VAL A 22 -21.20 -6.98 7.31
CA VAL A 22 -20.25 -7.55 6.35
C VAL A 22 -20.79 -7.52 4.92
N ASP A 23 -22.09 -7.67 4.72
CA ASP A 23 -22.69 -7.68 3.38
C ASP A 23 -22.63 -6.27 2.76
N GLU A 24 -22.89 -5.24 3.51
CA GLU A 24 -22.72 -3.85 3.06
C GLU A 24 -21.24 -3.54 2.80
N LEU A 25 -20.32 -4.00 3.66
CA LEU A 25 -18.89 -3.85 3.43
C LEU A 25 -18.46 -4.53 2.13
N ASN A 26 -18.92 -5.75 1.88
CA ASN A 26 -18.63 -6.47 0.63
C ASN A 26 -19.18 -5.75 -0.60
N GLN A 27 -20.36 -5.13 -0.51
CA GLN A 27 -20.93 -4.34 -1.60
C GLN A 27 -20.08 -3.08 -1.87
N GLN A 28 -19.63 -2.39 -0.82
CA GLN A 28 -18.76 -1.23 -0.96
C GLN A 28 -17.42 -1.61 -1.58
N LEU A 29 -16.81 -2.72 -1.13
CA LEU A 29 -15.57 -3.22 -1.72
C LEU A 29 -15.75 -3.71 -3.17
N ALA A 30 -16.89 -4.30 -3.49
CA ALA A 30 -17.21 -4.69 -4.87
C ALA A 30 -17.28 -3.46 -5.81
N ALA A 31 -17.75 -2.32 -5.34
CA ALA A 31 -17.76 -1.09 -6.13
C ALA A 31 -16.34 -0.60 -6.50
N LEU A 32 -15.33 -0.93 -5.71
CA LEU A 32 -13.93 -0.64 -6.05
C LEU A 32 -13.48 -1.33 -7.34
N GLN A 33 -14.03 -2.50 -7.66
CA GLN A 33 -13.67 -3.24 -8.87
C GLN A 33 -14.07 -2.50 -10.15
N GLU A 34 -14.91 -1.48 -10.07
CA GLU A 34 -15.24 -0.60 -11.19
C GLU A 34 -14.14 0.46 -11.42
N SER A 35 -13.26 0.69 -10.45
CA SER A 35 -12.14 1.62 -10.61
C SER A 35 -11.10 1.07 -11.59
N PRO A 36 -10.69 1.84 -12.60
CA PRO A 36 -9.58 1.42 -13.47
C PRO A 36 -8.28 1.23 -12.71
N ALA A 37 -8.07 1.96 -11.63
CA ALA A 37 -6.83 1.95 -10.86
C ALA A 37 -6.72 0.78 -9.86
N PHE A 38 -7.85 0.07 -9.57
CA PHE A 38 -7.88 -1.01 -8.59
C PHE A 38 -9.00 -2.00 -8.93
N ARG A 39 -8.63 -3.16 -9.48
CA ARG A 39 -9.56 -4.25 -9.83
C ARG A 39 -9.57 -5.37 -8.82
N GLY A 40 -8.51 -5.47 -8.04
CA GLY A 40 -8.32 -6.45 -7.00
C GLY A 40 -6.87 -6.48 -6.54
N ALA A 41 -6.64 -6.98 -5.34
CA ALA A 41 -5.33 -7.11 -4.75
C ALA A 41 -5.31 -8.28 -3.77
N ASP A 42 -4.12 -8.76 -3.46
CA ASP A 42 -3.89 -9.71 -2.40
C ASP A 42 -3.23 -9.06 -1.19
N VAL A 43 -3.15 -9.81 -0.11
CA VAL A 43 -2.58 -9.40 1.19
C VAL A 43 -3.04 -8.00 1.58
N GLY A 44 -3.42 -7.77 2.78
CA GLY A 44 -3.86 -6.44 3.23
C GLY A 44 -3.43 -6.18 4.65
N ALA A 45 -3.03 -4.95 4.90
CA ALA A 45 -2.87 -4.40 6.25
C ALA A 45 -3.53 -3.03 6.31
N ASP A 46 -4.07 -2.70 7.47
CA ASP A 46 -4.77 -1.43 7.67
C ASP A 46 -4.13 -0.60 8.78
N ALA A 47 -4.38 0.68 8.72
CA ALA A 47 -3.97 1.65 9.73
C ALA A 47 -5.09 2.68 9.93
N GLN A 48 -5.56 2.83 11.17
CA GLN A 48 -6.47 3.91 11.51
C GLN A 48 -5.69 5.21 11.74
N LEU A 49 -6.08 6.26 11.05
CA LEU A 49 -5.48 7.59 11.14
C LEU A 49 -6.15 8.40 12.27
N GLN A 50 -5.47 9.44 12.76
CA GLN A 50 -5.97 10.28 13.83
C GLN A 50 -7.25 11.05 13.45
N ASP A 51 -7.48 11.31 12.17
CA ASP A 51 -8.67 11.98 11.63
C ASP A 51 -9.85 11.02 11.38
N GLY A 52 -9.69 9.74 11.74
CA GLY A 52 -10.73 8.72 11.64
C GLY A 52 -10.75 7.96 10.32
N ARG A 53 -9.97 8.39 9.33
CA ARG A 53 -9.80 7.65 8.07
C ARG A 53 -9.04 6.36 8.29
N PHE A 54 -9.21 5.41 7.36
CA PHE A 54 -8.42 4.19 7.29
C PHE A 54 -7.54 4.19 6.05
N LEU A 55 -6.29 3.80 6.25
CA LEU A 55 -5.34 3.56 5.19
C LEU A 55 -5.22 2.05 5.05
N LEU A 56 -5.44 1.54 3.84
CA LEU A 56 -5.36 0.12 3.51
C LEU A 56 -4.22 -0.08 2.52
N VAL A 57 -3.25 -0.91 2.85
CA VAL A 57 -2.14 -1.26 1.96
C VAL A 57 -2.28 -2.70 1.49
N PHE A 58 -1.95 -2.95 0.22
CA PHE A 58 -2.08 -4.24 -0.44
C PHE A 58 -0.80 -4.65 -1.12
N GLY A 59 -0.64 -5.96 -1.33
CA GLY A 59 0.38 -6.57 -2.16
C GLY A 59 0.06 -6.45 -3.65
N ASP A 60 0.26 -7.52 -4.40
CA ASP A 60 0.04 -7.52 -5.84
C ASP A 60 -1.36 -7.02 -6.20
N THR A 61 -1.39 -5.98 -7.01
CA THR A 61 -2.63 -5.29 -7.35
C THR A 61 -2.83 -5.28 -8.86
N VAL A 62 -3.99 -5.77 -9.30
CA VAL A 62 -4.40 -5.78 -10.71
C VAL A 62 -5.19 -4.52 -11.02
N ARG A 63 -4.94 -3.94 -12.19
CA ARG A 63 -5.58 -2.74 -12.71
C ARG A 63 -6.28 -3.01 -14.04
N SER A 64 -7.20 -2.15 -14.42
CA SER A 64 -7.87 -2.26 -15.72
C SER A 64 -6.90 -2.00 -16.87
N SER A 65 -7.14 -2.63 -18.01
CA SER A 65 -6.45 -2.32 -19.27
C SER A 65 -6.69 -0.88 -19.76
N THR A 66 -7.70 -0.19 -19.22
CA THR A 66 -7.99 1.21 -19.51
C THR A 66 -7.29 2.18 -18.56
N PHE A 67 -6.60 1.67 -17.55
CA PHE A 67 -5.82 2.50 -16.66
C PHE A 67 -4.55 3.02 -17.35
N ASP A 68 -4.31 4.31 -17.22
CA ASP A 68 -3.09 4.94 -17.75
C ASP A 68 -1.92 4.71 -16.79
N GLY A 69 -1.29 3.53 -16.87
CA GLY A 69 -0.19 3.08 -16.03
C GLY A 69 0.01 1.57 -16.14
N PRO A 70 0.90 0.98 -15.35
CA PRO A 70 1.14 -0.47 -15.36
C PRO A 70 -0.14 -1.27 -15.08
N PRO A 71 -0.39 -2.41 -15.79
CA PRO A 71 -1.58 -3.24 -15.58
C PRO A 71 -1.59 -3.98 -14.25
N SER A 72 -0.42 -4.12 -13.62
CA SER A 72 -0.25 -4.65 -12.27
C SER A 72 0.91 -3.96 -11.56
N VAL A 73 0.85 -3.94 -10.24
CA VAL A 73 1.91 -3.41 -9.37
C VAL A 73 2.06 -4.27 -8.14
N ARG A 74 3.25 -4.30 -7.55
CA ARG A 74 3.56 -5.10 -6.36
C ARG A 74 2.97 -4.56 -5.06
N ASN A 75 2.48 -3.33 -5.09
CA ASN A 75 1.79 -2.75 -3.94
C ASN A 75 0.90 -1.58 -4.35
N SER A 76 -0.15 -1.38 -3.58
CA SER A 76 -1.08 -0.27 -3.72
C SER A 76 -1.61 0.17 -2.36
N MET A 77 -2.33 1.27 -2.36
CA MET A 77 -2.91 1.84 -1.15
C MET A 77 -4.28 2.44 -1.47
N LEU A 78 -5.22 2.17 -0.59
CA LEU A 78 -6.51 2.86 -0.56
C LEU A 78 -6.57 3.78 0.65
N LEU A 79 -7.25 4.88 0.50
CA LEU A 79 -7.65 5.75 1.59
C LEU A 79 -9.17 5.70 1.71
N TRP A 80 -9.64 5.29 2.87
CA TRP A 80 -11.06 5.15 3.16
C TRP A 80 -11.49 6.20 4.18
N ASP A 81 -12.29 7.11 3.73
CA ASP A 81 -13.00 8.10 4.55
C ASP A 81 -14.48 7.72 4.69
N THR A 82 -15.19 8.38 5.59
CA THR A 82 -16.65 8.23 5.73
C THR A 82 -17.34 8.61 4.41
N GLY A 83 -17.81 7.60 3.70
CA GLY A 83 -18.53 7.78 2.43
C GLY A 83 -17.66 7.80 1.18
N CYS A 84 -16.35 7.54 1.28
CA CYS A 84 -15.44 7.62 0.16
C CYS A 84 -14.29 6.62 0.27
N ILE A 85 -14.04 5.87 -0.80
CA ILE A 85 -12.80 5.11 -0.95
C ILE A 85 -12.07 5.67 -2.17
N SER A 86 -10.81 6.04 -2.02
CA SER A 86 -9.93 6.50 -3.10
C SER A 86 -8.70 5.63 -3.23
N VAL A 87 -8.16 5.54 -4.44
CA VAL A 87 -6.87 4.87 -4.69
C VAL A 87 -5.78 5.93 -4.63
N VAL A 88 -4.78 5.71 -3.78
CA VAL A 88 -3.61 6.60 -3.68
C VAL A 88 -2.65 6.25 -4.82
N LEU A 89 -2.33 7.22 -5.65
CA LEU A 89 -1.48 7.05 -6.83
C LEU A 89 -0.22 7.91 -6.71
N PRO A 90 0.98 7.30 -6.84
CA PRO A 90 2.20 8.09 -6.99
C PRO A 90 2.19 8.81 -8.34
N PRO A 91 2.98 9.87 -8.52
CA PRO A 91 3.07 10.61 -9.79
C PRO A 91 3.47 9.72 -10.99
N SER A 92 4.24 8.67 -10.73
CA SER A 92 4.62 7.66 -11.74
C SER A 92 3.45 6.78 -12.17
N ARG A 93 2.33 6.78 -11.42
CA ARG A 93 1.20 5.86 -11.54
C ARG A 93 1.60 4.37 -11.41
N GLY A 94 2.81 4.10 -10.93
CA GLY A 94 3.36 2.77 -10.63
C GLY A 94 2.93 2.23 -9.26
N ALA A 95 3.78 1.41 -8.66
CA ALA A 95 3.65 0.98 -7.27
C ALA A 95 3.82 2.16 -6.32
N LEU A 96 3.11 2.16 -5.18
CA LEU A 96 3.18 3.24 -4.21
C LEU A 96 4.53 3.26 -3.48
N ILE A 97 5.03 2.08 -3.10
CA ILE A 97 6.41 1.85 -2.73
C ILE A 97 7.12 1.43 -4.02
N PRO A 98 7.90 2.32 -4.66
CA PRO A 98 8.43 2.06 -5.99
C PRO A 98 9.43 0.90 -5.96
N ASP A 99 9.40 0.07 -7.01
CA ASP A 99 10.38 -0.98 -7.19
C ASP A 99 11.79 -0.38 -7.32
N ARG A 100 12.79 -1.14 -6.91
CA ARG A 100 14.20 -0.80 -7.11
C ARG A 100 14.54 -0.81 -8.61
N PRO A 101 15.64 -0.12 -9.02
CA PRO A 101 16.08 -0.11 -10.41
C PRO A 101 16.42 -1.49 -11.00
N ASP A 102 16.74 -2.48 -10.14
CA ASP A 102 17.00 -3.87 -10.49
C ASP A 102 15.74 -4.75 -10.56
N GLY A 103 14.55 -4.16 -10.35
CA GLY A 103 13.26 -4.84 -10.45
C GLY A 103 12.80 -5.52 -9.17
N VAL A 104 13.53 -5.37 -8.06
CA VAL A 104 13.05 -5.84 -6.75
C VAL A 104 11.92 -4.95 -6.29
N GLY A 105 10.77 -5.54 -6.02
CA GLY A 105 9.60 -4.85 -5.49
C GLY A 105 9.36 -5.13 -4.01
N TYR A 106 8.25 -4.59 -3.49
CA TYR A 106 7.91 -4.63 -2.07
C TYR A 106 6.48 -5.11 -1.88
N TRP A 107 6.32 -6.20 -1.11
CA TRP A 107 5.01 -6.69 -0.67
C TRP A 107 4.74 -6.24 0.75
N PRO A 108 3.78 -5.35 0.98
CA PRO A 108 3.37 -4.94 2.32
C PRO A 108 2.89 -6.12 3.16
N MET A 109 3.26 -6.12 4.45
CA MET A 109 2.95 -7.20 5.39
C MET A 109 2.13 -6.70 6.58
N SER A 110 2.54 -5.59 7.19
CA SER A 110 1.87 -4.99 8.33
C SER A 110 2.10 -3.48 8.40
N THR A 111 1.26 -2.82 9.18
CA THR A 111 1.33 -1.37 9.40
C THR A 111 1.45 -1.04 10.88
N SER A 112 2.02 0.11 11.19
CA SER A 112 1.96 0.72 12.51
C SER A 112 1.92 2.23 12.39
N VAL A 113 1.19 2.90 13.30
CA VAL A 113 0.95 4.34 13.24
C VAL A 113 1.52 5.03 14.48
N ALA A 114 2.16 6.17 14.27
CA ALA A 114 2.50 7.12 15.32
C ALA A 114 1.81 8.45 15.03
N HIS A 115 0.83 8.80 15.87
CA HIS A 115 0.12 10.07 15.76
C HIS A 115 1.02 11.23 16.16
N ARG A 116 0.98 12.31 15.38
CA ARG A 116 1.71 13.56 15.60
C ARG A 116 0.75 14.74 15.42
N LEU A 117 1.11 15.90 15.93
CA LEU A 117 0.26 17.08 15.76
C LEU A 117 0.12 17.44 14.28
N GLY A 118 -1.09 17.24 13.74
CA GLY A 118 -1.45 17.58 12.36
C GLY A 118 -1.07 16.55 11.29
N TYR A 119 -0.47 15.41 11.65
CA TYR A 119 -0.15 14.32 10.73
C TYR A 119 0.08 13.00 11.43
N ASP A 120 -0.05 11.91 10.70
CA ASP A 120 0.37 10.59 11.13
C ASP A 120 1.67 10.18 10.44
N LEU A 121 2.53 9.45 11.17
CA LEU A 121 3.59 8.65 10.59
C LEU A 121 3.10 7.21 10.49
N VAL A 122 3.00 6.70 9.28
CA VAL A 122 2.61 5.32 9.03
C VAL A 122 3.83 4.54 8.56
N LEU A 123 4.22 3.56 9.34
CA LEU A 123 5.28 2.62 9.01
C LEU A 123 4.63 1.38 8.39
N VAL A 124 5.13 0.97 7.23
CA VAL A 124 4.70 -0.24 6.52
C VAL A 124 5.88 -1.19 6.47
N SER A 125 5.77 -2.35 7.11
CA SER A 125 6.72 -3.43 6.87
C SER A 125 6.42 -4.09 5.54
N ALA A 126 7.44 -4.46 4.80
CA ALA A 126 7.31 -5.12 3.52
C ALA A 126 8.38 -6.20 3.33
N GLN A 127 8.08 -7.22 2.53
CA GLN A 127 9.07 -8.13 1.99
C GLN A 127 9.60 -7.62 0.67
N ARG A 128 10.91 -7.66 0.49
CA ARG A 128 11.56 -7.43 -0.81
C ARG A 128 11.41 -8.68 -1.65
N VAL A 129 10.92 -8.52 -2.87
CA VAL A 129 10.59 -9.65 -3.75
C VAL A 129 11.21 -9.46 -5.12
N ALA A 130 11.99 -10.45 -5.55
CA ALA A 130 12.53 -10.51 -6.91
C ALA A 130 11.79 -11.56 -7.73
N THR A 131 11.51 -11.25 -9.00
CA THR A 131 11.05 -12.24 -9.97
C THR A 131 12.23 -13.12 -10.38
N THR A 132 12.06 -14.46 -10.34
CA THR A 132 13.11 -15.44 -10.63
C THR A 132 12.85 -16.23 -11.92
N GLY A 133 11.68 -16.09 -12.53
CA GLY A 133 11.29 -16.80 -13.75
C GLY A 133 10.06 -16.19 -14.40
N GLU A 134 9.39 -16.94 -15.28
CA GLU A 134 8.22 -16.48 -16.04
C GLU A 134 6.87 -16.91 -15.42
N GLY A 135 6.88 -17.82 -14.45
CA GLY A 135 5.69 -18.30 -13.77
C GLY A 135 5.20 -17.30 -12.72
N SER A 136 3.90 -17.32 -12.46
CA SER A 136 3.26 -16.41 -11.46
C SER A 136 3.79 -16.62 -10.03
N PHE A 137 4.39 -17.76 -9.74
CA PHE A 137 4.99 -18.08 -8.45
C PHE A 137 6.53 -18.13 -8.49
N ASP A 138 7.13 -17.68 -9.59
CA ASP A 138 8.58 -17.62 -9.73
C ASP A 138 9.12 -16.34 -9.11
N PHE A 139 9.18 -16.32 -7.79
CA PHE A 139 9.72 -15.21 -7.01
C PHE A 139 10.58 -15.71 -5.84
N ALA A 140 11.45 -14.85 -5.37
CA ALA A 140 12.24 -15.05 -4.15
C ALA A 140 12.05 -13.88 -3.19
N ASN A 141 11.83 -14.20 -1.92
CA ASN A 141 11.92 -13.23 -0.84
C ASN A 141 13.38 -12.91 -0.54
N LEU A 142 13.72 -11.62 -0.49
CA LEU A 142 15.08 -11.15 -0.28
C LEU A 142 15.29 -10.52 1.10
N GLY A 143 14.25 -10.44 1.91
CA GLY A 143 14.32 -9.90 3.26
C GLY A 143 13.41 -8.70 3.50
N PRO A 144 13.31 -8.28 4.76
CA PRO A 144 12.39 -7.23 5.16
C PRO A 144 12.89 -5.83 4.77
N ALA A 145 11.92 -4.94 4.56
CA ALA A 145 12.11 -3.50 4.42
C ALA A 145 11.04 -2.76 5.22
N LEU A 146 11.29 -1.48 5.47
CA LEU A 146 10.33 -0.55 6.08
C LEU A 146 10.12 0.64 5.15
N ALA A 147 8.87 0.90 4.79
CA ALA A 147 8.46 2.12 4.11
C ALA A 147 7.81 3.07 5.11
N LEU A 148 8.22 4.33 5.11
CA LEU A 148 7.68 5.36 5.99
C LEU A 148 6.86 6.35 5.17
N PHE A 149 5.61 6.55 5.59
CA PHE A 149 4.71 7.55 5.04
C PHE A 149 4.41 8.64 6.06
N VAL A 150 4.26 9.86 5.57
CA VAL A 150 3.58 10.94 6.30
C VAL A 150 2.18 11.10 5.72
N VAL A 151 1.18 11.17 6.60
CA VAL A 151 -0.22 11.37 6.22
C VAL A 151 -0.72 12.60 6.95
N PRO A 152 -0.82 13.76 6.30
CA PRO A 152 -1.42 14.94 6.90
C PRO A 152 -2.90 14.68 7.25
N VAL A 153 -3.39 15.32 8.31
CA VAL A 153 -4.82 15.36 8.60
C VAL A 153 -5.55 15.91 7.36
N ASP A 154 -6.60 15.23 6.93
CA ASP A 154 -7.36 15.51 5.70
C ASP A 154 -6.51 15.52 4.41
N GLY A 155 -5.28 14.99 4.47
CA GLY A 155 -4.35 14.99 3.33
C GLY A 155 -4.05 13.61 2.77
N THR A 156 -3.35 13.58 1.64
CA THR A 156 -2.95 12.37 0.93
C THR A 156 -1.64 11.80 1.49
N PRO A 157 -1.52 10.46 1.66
CA PRO A 157 -0.29 9.81 2.07
C PRO A 157 0.89 10.13 1.15
N GLN A 158 2.06 10.40 1.74
CA GLN A 158 3.30 10.70 1.02
C GLN A 158 4.42 9.78 1.50
N LEU A 159 5.06 9.06 0.58
CA LEU A 159 6.21 8.23 0.90
C LEU A 159 7.42 9.14 1.22
N LEU A 160 7.97 9.00 2.42
CA LEU A 160 9.20 9.69 2.85
C LEU A 160 10.45 8.91 2.46
N GLY A 161 10.38 7.58 2.47
CA GLY A 161 11.50 6.73 2.12
C GLY A 161 11.27 5.26 2.43
N VAL A 162 12.20 4.45 1.95
CA VAL A 162 12.26 3.00 2.20
C VAL A 162 13.62 2.68 2.79
N THR A 163 13.63 1.84 3.83
CA THR A 163 14.85 1.33 4.47
C THR A 163 14.85 -0.18 4.40
N GLU A 164 15.85 -0.76 3.79
CA GLU A 164 16.07 -2.21 3.76
C GLU A 164 16.74 -2.68 5.06
N LEU A 165 16.21 -3.74 5.65
CA LEU A 165 16.68 -4.26 6.94
C LEU A 165 17.66 -5.42 6.74
N GLY A 166 18.78 -5.13 6.10
CA GLY A 166 19.84 -6.11 5.81
C GLY A 166 20.09 -6.31 4.31
N PRO A 167 21.08 -7.11 3.96
CA PRO A 167 21.38 -7.44 2.56
C PRO A 167 20.26 -8.29 1.93
N ASP A 168 20.27 -8.40 0.60
CA ASP A 168 19.44 -9.36 -0.09
C ASP A 168 19.89 -10.78 0.25
N ASP A 169 18.93 -11.61 0.66
CA ASP A 169 19.17 -12.99 1.06
C ASP A 169 17.97 -13.84 0.63
N ALA A 170 18.17 -14.67 -0.37
CA ALA A 170 17.16 -15.55 -0.94
C ALA A 170 17.10 -16.93 -0.25
N ASP A 171 17.81 -17.15 0.87
CA ASP A 171 17.76 -18.42 1.60
C ASP A 171 16.32 -18.68 2.13
N PRO A 172 15.63 -19.72 1.64
CA PRO A 172 14.26 -20.02 2.10
C PRO A 172 14.19 -20.45 3.57
N ALA A 173 15.32 -20.80 4.19
CA ALA A 173 15.39 -21.15 5.61
C ALA A 173 15.52 -19.90 6.52
N ARG A 174 15.71 -18.72 5.94
CA ARG A 174 15.79 -17.46 6.67
C ARG A 174 14.45 -17.14 7.33
N PRO A 175 14.43 -16.68 8.60
CA PRO A 175 13.21 -16.17 9.22
C PRO A 175 12.64 -14.97 8.46
N GLU A 176 11.35 -14.99 8.18
CA GLU A 176 10.66 -13.86 7.58
C GLU A 176 10.10 -12.97 8.69
N TRP A 177 10.52 -11.71 8.69
CA TRP A 177 10.09 -10.69 9.65
C TRP A 177 9.07 -9.74 9.00
N GLY A 178 8.20 -9.14 9.83
CA GLY A 178 7.35 -8.06 9.40
C GLY A 178 5.86 -8.40 9.29
N ALA A 179 5.46 -9.64 9.60
CA ALA A 179 4.05 -10.04 9.63
C ALA A 179 3.22 -9.27 10.67
N ALA A 180 3.87 -8.77 11.71
CA ALA A 180 3.26 -7.87 12.69
C ALA A 180 4.31 -6.86 13.19
N MET A 181 3.86 -5.64 13.46
CA MET A 181 4.72 -4.55 13.90
C MET A 181 3.99 -3.64 14.87
N THR A 182 4.70 -3.09 15.84
CA THR A 182 4.20 -2.05 16.73
C THR A 182 5.25 -1.00 16.99
N ILE A 183 4.84 0.26 17.12
CA ILE A 183 5.67 1.35 17.59
C ILE A 183 5.48 1.45 19.11
N ARG A 184 6.58 1.58 19.84
CA ARG A 184 6.57 1.94 21.27
C ARG A 184 7.10 3.35 21.42
N ASP A 185 6.38 4.15 22.20
CA ASP A 185 6.81 5.48 22.63
C ASP A 185 7.93 5.36 23.68
#